data_e345f1a31b07b4d343c6e66bad392b8d
#
_entry.id   e345f1a31b07b4d343c6e66bad392b8d
#
_cell.length_a   1.000
_cell.length_b   1.000
_cell.length_c   1.000
_cell.angle_alpha   90.00
_cell.angle_beta   90.00
_cell.angle_gamma   90.00
#
_symmetry.space_group_name_H-M   'P 1'
#
loop_
_entity.id
_entity.type
_entity.pdbx_description
1 polymer ?
#
loop_
_entity_poly.entity_id
_entity_poly.type
_entity_poly.pdbx_seq_one_letter_code
_entity_poly.pdbx_strand_id
1 'polypeptide(L)'
;MPRIGFAVLAMLLLLFVPTPLRVLKHNLDNKSIGQQLATVLKIVDLNRVHIGIFALHLTMTAIFVILPHQLNEVLGLSVRQQGLVYLPLLFIGFAVAIPFIIIAEKKRKMRQVFLGAIALMTAALALLAIGSQVGVGIILGLLLYFMGFNLLEATIPSWISKRAPVANKATAMGLNSSSQFFGAFVGGAMGGLLLTQPNLLAWGILAAIMAAALLLIIPIAQPPYLSSTTVTIPKDINIQDWSRQMLAVEGVDELVVMAKEQVAYLKLDKTQLTDSSRQELSHLAQSPLDI
;
A
#
# COMPACT_ATOMS: atom_id res chain seq x y z
N MET A 1 -29.20 8.63 16.57
CA MET A 1 -30.06 8.55 15.36
C MET A 1 -29.31 8.59 14.03
N PRO A 2 -28.29 9.43 13.74
CA PRO A 2 -27.64 9.41 12.42
C PRO A 2 -26.95 8.09 12.06
N ARG A 3 -26.41 7.35 13.03
CA ARG A 3 -25.71 6.07 12.78
C ARG A 3 -26.61 4.99 12.18
N ILE A 4 -27.87 4.93 12.58
CA ILE A 4 -28.85 3.96 12.05
C ILE A 4 -29.19 4.34 10.61
N GLY A 5 -29.35 5.65 10.31
CA GLY A 5 -29.60 6.15 8.96
C GLY A 5 -28.47 5.80 7.97
N PHE A 6 -27.21 5.94 8.38
CA PHE A 6 -26.06 5.52 7.56
C PHE A 6 -26.00 4.00 7.35
N ALA A 7 -26.32 3.21 8.35
CA ALA A 7 -26.35 1.74 8.22
C ALA A 7 -27.45 1.30 7.25
N VAL A 8 -28.66 1.87 7.35
CA VAL A 8 -29.77 1.59 6.43
C VAL A 8 -29.42 2.03 5.01
N LEU A 9 -28.82 3.21 4.84
CA LEU A 9 -28.37 3.69 3.52
C LEU A 9 -27.33 2.74 2.92
N ALA A 10 -26.36 2.30 3.69
CA ALA A 10 -25.35 1.34 3.24
C ALA A 10 -25.98 0.00 2.81
N MET A 11 -26.94 -0.52 3.59
CA MET A 11 -27.71 -1.72 3.20
C MET A 11 -28.49 -1.53 1.90
N LEU A 12 -29.14 -0.38 1.72
CA LEU A 12 -29.87 -0.08 0.49
C LEU A 12 -28.94 0.02 -0.72
N LEU A 13 -27.76 0.63 -0.56
CA LEU A 13 -26.75 0.70 -1.62
C LEU A 13 -26.23 -0.69 -2.04
N LEU A 14 -26.16 -1.65 -1.11
CA LEU A 14 -25.77 -3.04 -1.45
C LEU A 14 -26.75 -3.72 -2.41
N LEU A 15 -28.03 -3.32 -2.45
CA LEU A 15 -29.03 -3.84 -3.39
C LEU A 15 -28.74 -3.44 -4.84
N PHE A 16 -28.00 -2.36 -5.04
CA PHE A 16 -27.61 -1.86 -6.37
C PHE A 16 -26.24 -2.36 -6.83
N VAL A 17 -25.50 -3.07 -5.97
CA VAL A 17 -24.21 -3.65 -6.37
C VAL A 17 -24.49 -4.86 -7.26
N PRO A 18 -24.05 -4.86 -8.53
CA PRO A 18 -24.23 -6.00 -9.39
C PRO A 18 -23.46 -7.19 -8.81
N THR A 19 -24.15 -8.34 -8.72
CA THR A 19 -23.46 -9.57 -8.30
C THR A 19 -22.34 -9.87 -9.29
N PRO A 20 -21.09 -10.02 -8.82
CA PRO A 20 -19.99 -10.38 -9.72
C PRO A 20 -20.34 -11.70 -10.40
N LEU A 21 -20.07 -11.79 -11.70
CA LEU A 21 -20.12 -13.07 -12.42
C LEU A 21 -19.38 -14.09 -11.56
N ARG A 22 -20.00 -15.25 -11.32
CA ARG A 22 -19.37 -16.35 -10.59
C ARG A 22 -18.08 -16.70 -11.31
N VAL A 23 -16.98 -16.13 -10.87
CA VAL A 23 -15.65 -16.64 -11.23
C VAL A 23 -15.63 -18.04 -10.63
N LEU A 24 -15.75 -19.05 -11.51
CA LEU A 24 -15.63 -20.43 -11.10
C LEU A 24 -14.33 -20.54 -10.32
N LYS A 25 -14.43 -21.01 -9.08
CA LYS A 25 -13.28 -21.29 -8.22
C LYS A 25 -12.34 -22.20 -9.00
N HIS A 26 -11.40 -21.60 -9.70
CA HIS A 26 -10.37 -22.36 -10.37
C HIS A 26 -9.28 -22.69 -9.34
N ASN A 27 -8.75 -23.90 -9.41
CA ASN A 27 -7.76 -24.50 -8.52
C ASN A 27 -6.42 -23.76 -8.36
N LEU A 28 -6.42 -22.42 -8.46
CA LEU A 28 -5.27 -21.60 -8.05
C LEU A 28 -5.03 -21.67 -6.54
N ASP A 29 -6.03 -22.14 -5.78
CA ASP A 29 -6.03 -22.16 -4.30
C ASP A 29 -5.89 -23.58 -3.71
N ASN A 30 -5.22 -24.52 -4.37
CA ASN A 30 -4.87 -25.80 -3.74
C ASN A 30 -3.83 -25.66 -2.61
N LYS A 31 -3.30 -24.45 -2.41
CA LYS A 31 -2.38 -24.17 -1.30
C LYS A 31 -3.17 -23.77 -0.06
N SER A 32 -2.85 -24.38 1.08
CA SER A 32 -3.40 -23.96 2.36
C SER A 32 -3.04 -22.48 2.65
N ILE A 33 -3.84 -21.80 3.49
CA ILE A 33 -3.58 -20.40 3.90
C ILE A 33 -2.15 -20.25 4.44
N GLY A 34 -1.68 -21.23 5.22
CA GLY A 34 -0.31 -21.22 5.75
C GLY A 34 0.77 -21.27 4.66
N GLN A 35 0.54 -22.04 3.58
CA GLN A 35 1.46 -22.11 2.45
C GLN A 35 1.46 -20.80 1.63
N GLN A 36 0.30 -20.18 1.44
CA GLN A 36 0.18 -18.88 0.78
C GLN A 36 0.90 -17.79 1.59
N LEU A 37 0.68 -17.76 2.91
CA LEU A 37 1.35 -16.84 3.82
C LEU A 37 2.87 -17.04 3.79
N ALA A 38 3.35 -18.29 3.85
CA ALA A 38 4.77 -18.60 3.75
C ALA A 38 5.36 -18.14 2.40
N THR A 39 4.60 -18.21 1.32
CA THR A 39 5.02 -17.71 0.00
C THR A 39 5.18 -16.18 0.02
N VAL A 40 4.22 -15.45 0.59
CA VAL A 40 4.26 -13.98 0.69
C VAL A 40 5.43 -13.54 1.58
N LEU A 41 5.63 -14.18 2.74
CA LEU A 41 6.70 -13.86 3.68
C LEU A 41 8.11 -14.12 3.14
N LYS A 42 8.27 -14.95 2.12
CA LYS A 42 9.56 -15.13 1.42
C LYS A 42 9.93 -13.95 0.52
N ILE A 43 8.96 -13.11 0.17
CA ILE A 43 9.20 -11.94 -0.69
C ILE A 43 9.64 -10.77 0.20
N VAL A 44 10.94 -10.56 0.26
CA VAL A 44 11.58 -9.57 1.16
C VAL A 44 11.02 -8.16 0.95
N ASP A 45 10.77 -7.76 -0.30
CA ASP A 45 10.23 -6.43 -0.59
C ASP A 45 8.79 -6.24 -0.07
N LEU A 46 7.95 -7.29 -0.09
CA LEU A 46 6.63 -7.21 0.53
C LEU A 46 6.73 -7.06 2.06
N ASN A 47 7.67 -7.77 2.70
CA ASN A 47 7.88 -7.61 4.14
C ASN A 47 8.33 -6.20 4.50
N ARG A 48 9.18 -5.57 3.68
CA ARG A 48 9.56 -4.17 3.84
C ARG A 48 8.36 -3.22 3.75
N VAL A 49 7.45 -3.48 2.83
CA VAL A 49 6.20 -2.71 2.71
C VAL A 49 5.31 -2.93 3.94
N HIS A 50 5.21 -4.16 4.45
CA HIS A 50 4.46 -4.48 5.66
C HIS A 50 5.06 -3.82 6.92
N ILE A 51 6.40 -3.69 7.00
CA ILE A 51 7.06 -2.89 8.04
C ILE A 51 6.69 -1.41 7.91
N GLY A 52 6.62 -0.91 6.68
CA GLY A 52 6.22 0.47 6.39
C GLY A 52 4.81 0.78 6.89
N ILE A 53 3.81 -0.05 6.56
CA ILE A 53 2.42 0.15 7.02
C ILE A 53 2.27 -0.01 8.53
N PHE A 54 3.02 -0.94 9.13
CA PHE A 54 3.08 -1.10 10.58
C PHE A 54 3.57 0.16 11.27
N ALA A 55 4.73 0.69 10.86
CA ALA A 55 5.32 1.91 11.44
C ALA A 55 4.44 3.14 11.20
N LEU A 56 3.82 3.24 10.01
CA LEU A 56 2.87 4.28 9.65
C LEU A 56 1.72 4.36 10.66
N HIS A 57 1.04 3.23 10.90
CA HIS A 57 -0.12 3.19 11.78
C HIS A 57 0.24 3.22 13.26
N LEU A 58 1.40 2.68 13.63
CA LEU A 58 1.95 2.82 14.98
C LEU A 58 2.14 4.31 15.32
N THR A 59 2.85 5.05 14.48
CA THR A 59 3.11 6.47 14.74
C THR A 59 1.84 7.29 14.65
N MET A 60 0.96 7.02 13.67
CA MET A 60 -0.33 7.71 13.55
C MET A 60 -1.17 7.57 14.82
N THR A 61 -1.37 6.35 15.30
CA THR A 61 -2.21 6.13 16.47
C THR A 61 -1.58 6.70 17.74
N ALA A 62 -0.25 6.59 17.90
CA ALA A 62 0.45 7.22 19.01
C ALA A 62 0.29 8.76 19.00
N ILE A 63 0.38 9.39 17.81
CA ILE A 63 0.13 10.83 17.64
C ILE A 63 -1.27 11.19 18.11
N PHE A 64 -2.30 10.46 17.68
CA PHE A 64 -3.69 10.75 18.07
C PHE A 64 -3.97 10.54 19.57
N VAL A 65 -3.10 9.84 20.29
CA VAL A 65 -3.16 9.76 21.76
C VAL A 65 -2.47 10.96 22.41
N ILE A 66 -1.29 11.36 21.92
CA ILE A 66 -0.45 12.42 22.53
C ILE A 66 -0.97 13.81 22.17
N LEU A 67 -1.34 14.02 20.91
CA LEU A 67 -1.61 15.32 20.33
C LEU A 67 -2.77 16.09 20.95
N PRO A 68 -3.92 15.47 21.37
CA PRO A 68 -5.00 16.18 22.03
C PRO A 68 -4.58 16.94 23.28
N HIS A 69 -3.70 16.34 24.07
CA HIS A 69 -3.14 16.97 25.27
C HIS A 69 -2.28 18.19 24.90
N GLN A 70 -1.37 18.05 23.94
CA GLN A 70 -0.52 19.13 23.48
C GLN A 70 -1.29 20.30 22.85
N LEU A 71 -2.31 20.01 22.03
CA LEU A 71 -3.15 21.06 21.44
C LEU A 71 -3.91 21.85 22.52
N ASN A 72 -4.28 21.19 23.61
CA ASN A 72 -4.88 21.89 24.75
C ASN A 72 -3.85 22.73 25.53
N GLU A 73 -2.68 22.17 25.86
CA GLU A 73 -1.65 22.86 26.64
C GLU A 73 -1.01 24.04 25.90
N VAL A 74 -0.68 23.86 24.62
CA VAL A 74 0.11 24.86 23.86
C VAL A 74 -0.79 25.88 23.15
N LEU A 75 -1.95 25.44 22.64
CA LEU A 75 -2.87 26.30 21.86
C LEU A 75 -4.17 26.62 22.60
N GLY A 76 -4.39 26.08 23.81
CA GLY A 76 -5.62 26.28 24.57
C GLY A 76 -6.88 25.71 23.92
N LEU A 77 -6.74 24.76 22.96
CA LEU A 77 -7.84 24.23 22.18
C LEU A 77 -8.62 23.17 22.96
N SER A 78 -9.92 23.39 23.12
CA SER A 78 -10.82 22.36 23.62
C SER A 78 -10.95 21.21 22.63
N VAL A 79 -11.35 20.01 23.08
CA VAL A 79 -11.52 18.80 22.25
C VAL A 79 -12.41 19.05 21.02
N ARG A 80 -13.42 19.91 21.13
CA ARG A 80 -14.30 20.28 20.00
C ARG A 80 -13.56 21.11 18.93
N GLN A 81 -12.62 21.95 19.35
CA GLN A 81 -11.87 22.84 18.46
C GLN A 81 -10.71 22.12 17.77
N GLN A 82 -10.21 21.05 18.33
CA GLN A 82 -9.09 20.28 17.77
C GLN A 82 -9.39 19.75 16.36
N GLY A 83 -10.66 19.44 16.06
CA GLY A 83 -11.08 19.06 14.72
C GLY A 83 -10.80 20.13 13.66
N LEU A 84 -10.79 21.42 14.05
CA LEU A 84 -10.43 22.55 13.18
C LEU A 84 -8.93 22.58 12.82
N VAL A 85 -8.10 21.88 13.56
CA VAL A 85 -6.68 21.68 13.27
C VAL A 85 -6.49 20.41 12.42
N TYR A 86 -7.03 19.29 12.87
CA TYR A 86 -6.81 17.99 12.19
C TYR A 86 -7.34 17.98 10.77
N LEU A 87 -8.59 18.40 10.57
CA LEU A 87 -9.25 18.27 9.27
C LEU A 87 -8.56 19.09 8.18
N PRO A 88 -8.29 20.41 8.37
CA PRO A 88 -7.57 21.16 7.35
C PRO A 88 -6.19 20.61 7.05
N LEU A 89 -5.41 20.22 8.07
CA LEU A 89 -4.06 19.69 7.86
C LEU A 89 -4.08 18.35 7.11
N LEU A 90 -5.05 17.48 7.41
CA LEU A 90 -5.24 16.23 6.68
C LEU A 90 -5.59 16.48 5.21
N PHE A 91 -6.54 17.39 4.94
CA PHE A 91 -6.95 17.72 3.58
C PHE A 91 -5.85 18.42 2.78
N ILE A 92 -5.14 19.38 3.38
CA ILE A 92 -4.01 20.05 2.73
C ILE A 92 -2.90 19.03 2.46
N GLY A 93 -2.57 18.18 3.45
CA GLY A 93 -1.60 17.10 3.29
C GLY A 93 -1.97 16.16 2.14
N PHE A 94 -3.25 15.79 2.02
CA PHE A 94 -3.75 14.97 0.92
C PHE A 94 -3.63 15.70 -0.43
N ALA A 95 -4.07 16.96 -0.52
CA ALA A 95 -3.99 17.75 -1.74
C ALA A 95 -2.54 17.88 -2.26
N VAL A 96 -1.60 18.12 -1.35
CA VAL A 96 -0.17 18.20 -1.69
C VAL A 96 0.40 16.83 -2.06
N ALA A 97 -0.12 15.74 -1.52
CA ALA A 97 0.33 14.38 -1.85
C ALA A 97 -0.05 13.96 -3.29
N ILE A 98 -1.15 14.47 -3.86
CA ILE A 98 -1.65 14.07 -5.20
C ILE A 98 -0.59 14.16 -6.30
N PRO A 99 0.15 15.27 -6.50
CA PRO A 99 1.17 15.35 -7.55
C PRO A 99 2.25 14.27 -7.40
N PHE A 100 2.65 13.95 -6.17
CA PHE A 100 3.66 12.93 -5.91
C PHE A 100 3.14 11.51 -6.16
N ILE A 101 1.86 11.25 -5.87
CA ILE A 101 1.19 9.99 -6.22
C ILE A 101 1.19 9.81 -7.77
N ILE A 102 0.87 10.88 -8.50
CA ILE A 102 0.92 10.88 -9.96
C ILE A 102 2.35 10.64 -10.47
N ILE A 103 3.35 11.24 -9.84
CA ILE A 103 4.77 11.04 -10.18
C ILE A 103 5.17 9.57 -9.89
N ALA A 104 4.76 9.03 -8.75
CA ALA A 104 5.03 7.64 -8.38
C ALA A 104 4.54 6.67 -9.46
N GLU A 105 3.31 6.87 -9.93
CA GLU A 105 2.66 5.97 -10.89
C GLU A 105 3.08 6.25 -12.34
N LYS A 106 2.87 7.47 -12.83
CA LYS A 106 3.10 7.79 -14.26
C LYS A 106 4.58 7.85 -14.63
N LYS A 107 5.43 8.36 -13.72
CA LYS A 107 6.88 8.45 -13.97
C LYS A 107 7.66 7.23 -13.44
N ARG A 108 6.96 6.20 -12.98
CA ARG A 108 7.57 4.96 -12.43
C ARG A 108 8.60 5.24 -11.32
N LYS A 109 8.34 6.24 -10.46
CA LYS A 109 9.22 6.67 -9.37
C LYS A 109 8.69 6.28 -7.99
N MET A 110 7.97 5.16 -7.91
CA MET A 110 7.30 4.73 -6.68
C MET A 110 8.29 4.56 -5.52
N ARG A 111 9.47 3.95 -5.77
CA ARG A 111 10.50 3.78 -4.75
C ARG A 111 10.96 5.11 -4.15
N GLN A 112 11.24 6.10 -5.00
CA GLN A 112 11.71 7.41 -4.53
C GLN A 112 10.64 8.13 -3.71
N VAL A 113 9.38 8.10 -4.18
CA VAL A 113 8.24 8.71 -3.48
C VAL A 113 8.00 8.01 -2.14
N PHE A 114 8.05 6.69 -2.13
CA PHE A 114 7.85 5.88 -0.91
C PHE A 114 8.91 6.16 0.15
N LEU A 115 10.19 6.10 -0.21
CA LEU A 115 11.29 6.41 0.71
C LEU A 115 11.27 7.88 1.14
N GLY A 116 10.96 8.79 0.21
CA GLY A 116 10.80 10.21 0.50
C GLY A 116 9.68 10.49 1.48
N ALA A 117 8.55 9.77 1.39
CA ALA A 117 7.43 9.90 2.32
C ALA A 117 7.81 9.45 3.75
N ILE A 118 8.53 8.32 3.89
CA ILE A 118 9.01 7.85 5.20
C ILE A 118 10.03 8.84 5.78
N ALA A 119 10.96 9.33 4.95
CA ALA A 119 11.94 10.34 5.37
C ALA A 119 11.26 11.64 5.80
N LEU A 120 10.22 12.09 5.07
CA LEU A 120 9.43 13.26 5.41
C LEU A 120 8.73 13.09 6.76
N MET A 121 8.13 11.92 7.01
CA MET A 121 7.49 11.62 8.30
C MET A 121 8.50 11.57 9.44
N THR A 122 9.69 11.00 9.20
CA THR A 122 10.78 11.00 10.18
C THR A 122 11.18 12.42 10.53
N ALA A 123 11.38 13.29 9.53
CA ALA A 123 11.71 14.70 9.73
C ALA A 123 10.59 15.47 10.44
N ALA A 124 9.32 15.18 10.09
CA ALA A 124 8.15 15.77 10.73
C ALA A 124 8.08 15.43 12.24
N LEU A 125 8.33 14.17 12.59
CA LEU A 125 8.37 13.74 14.00
C LEU A 125 9.57 14.34 14.75
N ALA A 126 10.73 14.44 14.10
CA ALA A 126 11.89 15.14 14.67
C ALA A 126 11.61 16.64 14.89
N LEU A 127 10.91 17.29 13.94
CA LEU A 127 10.46 18.67 14.10
C LEU A 127 9.49 18.81 15.28
N LEU A 128 8.55 17.87 15.46
CA LEU A 128 7.66 17.86 16.62
C LEU A 128 8.44 17.66 17.93
N ALA A 129 9.50 16.86 17.94
CA ALA A 129 10.32 16.65 19.12
C ALA A 129 10.94 17.98 19.65
N ILE A 130 11.37 18.86 18.76
CA ILE A 130 12.02 20.13 19.13
C ILE A 130 11.07 21.34 19.10
N GLY A 131 10.02 21.27 18.28
CA GLY A 131 9.13 22.42 17.99
C GLY A 131 7.75 22.35 18.63
N SER A 132 7.39 21.26 19.30
CA SER A 132 6.04 21.05 19.83
C SER A 132 5.64 21.92 21.03
N GLN A 133 6.57 22.71 21.56
CA GLN A 133 6.30 23.73 22.58
C GLN A 133 5.71 25.02 21.98
N VAL A 134 5.68 25.15 20.67
CA VAL A 134 5.21 26.35 19.95
C VAL A 134 4.14 25.91 18.94
N GLY A 135 3.02 26.64 18.91
CA GLY A 135 1.90 26.30 18.03
C GLY A 135 2.27 26.15 16.56
N VAL A 136 3.17 27.01 16.05
CA VAL A 136 3.66 26.91 14.66
C VAL A 136 4.42 25.60 14.42
N GLY A 137 5.24 25.17 15.39
CA GLY A 137 5.97 23.90 15.31
C GLY A 137 5.04 22.68 15.25
N ILE A 138 3.96 22.69 16.05
CA ILE A 138 2.92 21.64 15.99
C ILE A 138 2.26 21.62 14.60
N ILE A 139 1.80 22.77 14.11
CA ILE A 139 1.08 22.86 12.83
C ILE A 139 1.96 22.41 11.67
N LEU A 140 3.20 22.89 11.59
CA LEU A 140 4.14 22.49 10.53
C LEU A 140 4.52 21.01 10.61
N GLY A 141 4.83 20.52 11.81
CA GLY A 141 5.16 19.12 12.01
C GLY A 141 4.01 18.20 11.59
N LEU A 142 2.79 18.52 12.00
CA LEU A 142 1.60 17.76 11.61
C LEU A 142 1.31 17.82 10.11
N LEU A 143 1.46 19.00 9.48
CA LEU A 143 1.27 19.13 8.05
C LEU A 143 2.23 18.22 7.27
N LEU A 144 3.52 18.28 7.60
CA LEU A 144 4.53 17.41 6.97
C LEU A 144 4.27 15.93 7.23
N TYR A 145 3.84 15.60 8.45
CA TYR A 145 3.48 14.24 8.82
C TYR A 145 2.30 13.74 7.97
N PHE A 146 1.21 14.49 7.86
CA PHE A 146 0.04 14.10 7.08
C PHE A 146 0.32 14.05 5.57
N MET A 147 1.23 14.86 5.05
CA MET A 147 1.70 14.73 3.67
C MET A 147 2.35 13.36 3.44
N GLY A 148 3.31 12.97 4.28
CA GLY A 148 3.96 11.67 4.22
C GLY A 148 2.99 10.51 4.43
N PHE A 149 2.09 10.64 5.41
CA PHE A 149 1.04 9.68 5.72
C PHE A 149 0.15 9.40 4.50
N ASN A 150 -0.42 10.43 3.88
CA ASN A 150 -1.29 10.28 2.70
C ASN A 150 -0.54 9.67 1.51
N LEU A 151 0.74 10.00 1.32
CA LEU A 151 1.58 9.39 0.28
C LEU A 151 1.75 7.89 0.49
N LEU A 152 2.04 7.46 1.71
CA LEU A 152 2.21 6.04 2.04
C LEU A 152 0.89 5.28 1.94
N GLU A 153 -0.21 5.82 2.47
CA GLU A 153 -1.54 5.21 2.36
C GLU A 153 -1.95 4.96 0.91
N ALA A 154 -1.66 5.90 0.01
CA ALA A 154 -1.98 5.75 -1.40
C ALA A 154 -1.03 4.79 -2.14
N THR A 155 0.25 4.74 -1.76
CA THR A 155 1.27 4.00 -2.52
C THR A 155 1.41 2.55 -2.06
N ILE A 156 1.21 2.24 -0.78
CA ILE A 156 1.38 0.90 -0.22
C ILE A 156 0.48 -0.15 -0.90
N PRO A 157 -0.85 0.05 -1.02
CA PRO A 157 -1.71 -0.93 -1.70
C PRO A 157 -1.32 -1.14 -3.17
N SER A 158 -0.95 -0.06 -3.86
CA SER A 158 -0.46 -0.12 -5.24
C SER A 158 0.84 -0.94 -5.34
N TRP A 159 1.78 -0.73 -4.41
CA TRP A 159 3.02 -1.50 -4.34
C TRP A 159 2.76 -2.99 -4.19
N ILE A 160 1.94 -3.36 -3.21
CA ILE A 160 1.58 -4.77 -2.95
C ILE A 160 0.93 -5.38 -4.19
N SER A 161 -0.02 -4.64 -4.81
CA SER A 161 -0.70 -5.09 -6.02
C SER A 161 0.24 -5.38 -7.20
N LYS A 162 1.36 -4.64 -7.31
CA LYS A 162 2.37 -4.82 -8.36
C LYS A 162 3.37 -5.93 -8.03
N ARG A 163 3.70 -6.11 -6.76
CA ARG A 163 4.77 -7.03 -6.33
C ARG A 163 4.26 -8.41 -5.93
N ALA A 164 3.03 -8.52 -5.45
CA ALA A 164 2.47 -9.81 -5.05
C ALA A 164 2.13 -10.67 -6.26
N PRO A 165 2.48 -11.98 -6.24
CA PRO A 165 2.02 -12.93 -7.24
C PRO A 165 0.49 -12.93 -7.32
N VAL A 166 -0.09 -13.11 -8.51
CA VAL A 166 -1.56 -13.06 -8.72
C VAL A 166 -2.28 -14.01 -7.78
N ALA A 167 -1.79 -15.25 -7.66
CA ALA A 167 -2.39 -16.27 -6.80
C ALA A 167 -2.36 -15.92 -5.29
N ASN A 168 -1.44 -15.06 -4.85
CA ASN A 168 -1.24 -14.72 -3.43
C ASN A 168 -1.59 -13.26 -3.11
N LYS A 169 -2.18 -12.52 -4.06
CA LYS A 169 -2.45 -11.09 -3.91
C LYS A 169 -3.41 -10.80 -2.75
N ALA A 170 -4.47 -11.59 -2.61
CA ALA A 170 -5.41 -11.46 -1.50
C ALA A 170 -4.72 -11.71 -0.13
N THR A 171 -3.85 -12.72 -0.04
CA THR A 171 -3.08 -13.04 1.16
C THR A 171 -2.10 -11.91 1.50
N ALA A 172 -1.42 -11.32 0.50
CA ALA A 172 -0.51 -10.19 0.71
C ALA A 172 -1.26 -8.95 1.20
N MET A 173 -2.44 -8.65 0.64
CA MET A 173 -3.30 -7.55 1.11
C MET A 173 -3.84 -7.81 2.52
N GLY A 174 -4.22 -9.06 2.83
CA GLY A 174 -4.64 -9.46 4.18
C GLY A 174 -3.52 -9.27 5.21
N LEU A 175 -2.29 -9.67 4.88
CA LEU A 175 -1.12 -9.45 5.74
C LEU A 175 -0.83 -7.96 5.94
N ASN A 176 -1.01 -7.14 4.89
CA ASN A 176 -0.91 -5.68 5.00
C ASN A 176 -1.91 -5.12 6.02
N SER A 177 -3.19 -5.50 5.91
CA SER A 177 -4.22 -5.07 6.86
C SER A 177 -3.92 -5.54 8.29
N SER A 178 -3.43 -6.76 8.46
CA SER A 178 -3.00 -7.27 9.78
C SER A 178 -1.85 -6.45 10.35
N SER A 179 -0.84 -6.11 9.54
CA SER A 179 0.28 -5.25 9.94
C SER A 179 -0.19 -3.85 10.31
N GLN A 180 -1.14 -3.30 9.56
CA GLN A 180 -1.79 -2.01 9.82
C GLN A 180 -2.47 -1.98 11.18
N PHE A 181 -3.38 -2.93 11.45
CA PHE A 181 -4.10 -2.98 12.71
C PHE A 181 -3.19 -3.30 13.90
N PHE A 182 -2.19 -4.16 13.71
CA PHE A 182 -1.21 -4.43 14.75
C PHE A 182 -0.36 -3.20 15.05
N GLY A 183 0.04 -2.45 14.02
CA GLY A 183 0.70 -1.15 14.19
C GLY A 183 -0.17 -0.17 15.00
N ALA A 184 -1.44 -0.04 14.65
CA ALA A 184 -2.37 0.82 15.37
C ALA A 184 -2.55 0.40 16.84
N PHE A 185 -2.64 -0.90 17.12
CA PHE A 185 -2.71 -1.43 18.48
C PHE A 185 -1.47 -1.06 19.31
N VAL A 186 -0.27 -1.36 18.77
CA VAL A 186 0.99 -1.04 19.43
C VAL A 186 1.15 0.47 19.61
N GLY A 187 0.74 1.24 18.59
CA GLY A 187 0.78 2.71 18.61
C GLY A 187 -0.11 3.30 19.70
N GLY A 188 -1.32 2.75 19.89
CA GLY A 188 -2.22 3.18 20.96
C GLY A 188 -1.63 2.93 22.35
N ALA A 189 -1.08 1.73 22.59
CA ALA A 189 -0.41 1.38 23.83
C ALA A 189 0.82 2.26 24.07
N MET A 190 1.66 2.44 23.06
CA MET A 190 2.85 3.29 23.12
C MET A 190 2.49 4.75 23.36
N GLY A 191 1.49 5.27 22.66
CA GLY A 191 1.00 6.64 22.85
C GLY A 191 0.56 6.89 24.28
N GLY A 192 -0.13 5.93 24.90
CA GLY A 192 -0.50 6.00 26.31
C GLY A 192 0.72 6.06 27.24
N LEU A 193 1.76 5.28 26.99
CA LEU A 193 3.00 5.30 27.77
C LEU A 193 3.79 6.61 27.56
N LEU A 194 3.76 7.14 26.36
CA LEU A 194 4.48 8.36 26.00
C LEU A 194 3.76 9.64 26.42
N LEU A 195 2.47 9.57 26.72
CA LEU A 195 1.65 10.74 27.09
C LEU A 195 2.19 11.50 28.30
N THR A 196 2.80 10.79 29.25
CA THR A 196 3.37 11.37 30.48
C THR A 196 4.86 11.72 30.36
N GLN A 197 5.46 11.45 29.22
CA GLN A 197 6.88 11.71 29.00
C GLN A 197 7.12 13.14 28.46
N PRO A 198 8.31 13.72 28.69
CA PRO A 198 8.69 14.97 28.06
C PRO A 198 8.51 14.92 26.55
N ASN A 199 8.01 16.00 25.96
CA ASN A 199 7.71 16.06 24.52
C ASN A 199 8.91 15.66 23.63
N LEU A 200 10.12 16.12 23.98
CA LEU A 200 11.33 15.73 23.25
C LEU A 200 11.52 14.20 23.21
N LEU A 201 11.28 13.52 24.34
CA LEU A 201 11.42 12.07 24.41
C LEU A 201 10.28 11.36 23.66
N ALA A 202 9.02 11.79 23.87
CA ALA A 202 7.87 11.17 23.25
C ALA A 202 7.95 11.24 21.71
N TRP A 203 8.12 12.42 21.15
CA TRP A 203 8.24 12.60 19.71
C TRP A 203 9.55 12.04 19.14
N GLY A 204 10.65 12.11 19.92
CA GLY A 204 11.94 11.55 19.55
C GLY A 204 11.90 10.02 19.38
N ILE A 205 11.18 9.32 20.26
CA ILE A 205 10.96 7.87 20.12
C ILE A 205 10.19 7.55 18.84
N LEU A 206 9.11 8.29 18.55
CA LEU A 206 8.34 8.07 17.32
C LEU A 206 9.19 8.38 16.07
N ALA A 207 10.01 9.42 16.11
CA ALA A 207 10.96 9.74 15.04
C ALA A 207 11.99 8.61 14.85
N ALA A 208 12.52 8.04 15.94
CA ALA A 208 13.46 6.93 15.89
C ALA A 208 12.85 5.66 15.29
N ILE A 209 11.58 5.38 15.61
CA ILE A 209 10.84 4.24 15.01
C ILE A 209 10.71 4.42 13.50
N MET A 210 10.31 5.62 13.03
CA MET A 210 10.22 5.89 11.60
C MET A 210 11.58 5.86 10.91
N ALA A 211 12.63 6.37 11.56
CA ALA A 211 13.99 6.27 11.05
C ALA A 211 14.47 4.81 10.94
N ALA A 212 14.20 3.99 11.94
CA ALA A 212 14.50 2.57 11.90
C ALA A 212 13.73 1.86 10.77
N ALA A 213 12.44 2.16 10.60
CA ALA A 213 11.67 1.64 9.48
C ALA A 213 12.26 2.08 8.13
N LEU A 214 12.68 3.35 7.99
CA LEU A 214 13.35 3.84 6.78
C LEU A 214 14.62 3.04 6.48
N LEU A 215 15.48 2.83 7.48
CA LEU A 215 16.72 2.07 7.31
C LEU A 215 16.47 0.62 6.85
N LEU A 216 15.44 -0.04 7.40
CA LEU A 216 15.06 -1.39 7.00
C LEU A 216 14.48 -1.45 5.57
N ILE A 217 13.86 -0.35 5.13
CA ILE A 217 13.15 -0.28 3.84
C ILE A 217 14.05 0.27 2.71
N ILE A 218 15.10 1.03 3.01
CA ILE A 218 16.00 1.60 1.97
C ILE A 218 16.39 0.60 0.86
N PRO A 219 16.74 -0.67 1.15
CA PRO A 219 17.13 -1.60 0.09
C PRO A 219 15.94 -2.18 -0.71
N ILE A 220 14.73 -1.59 -0.61
CA ILE A 220 13.58 -2.05 -1.38
C ILE A 220 13.80 -1.80 -2.89
N ALA A 221 13.49 -2.80 -3.72
CA ALA A 221 13.58 -2.65 -5.17
C ALA A 221 12.37 -1.88 -5.71
N GLN A 222 12.56 -1.17 -6.85
CA GLN A 222 11.44 -0.57 -7.57
C GLN A 222 10.41 -1.65 -7.94
N PRO A 223 9.10 -1.45 -7.70
CA PRO A 223 8.11 -2.43 -8.09
C PRO A 223 8.00 -2.51 -9.61
N PRO A 224 7.72 -3.69 -10.17
CA PRO A 224 7.54 -3.83 -11.60
C PRO A 224 6.28 -3.08 -12.07
N TYR A 225 6.32 -2.51 -13.27
CA TYR A 225 5.19 -1.86 -13.93
C TYR A 225 4.69 -2.76 -15.06
N LEU A 226 3.97 -3.81 -14.66
CA LEU A 226 3.49 -4.84 -15.58
C LEU A 226 2.14 -4.44 -16.18
N SER A 227 1.99 -4.71 -17.46
CA SER A 227 0.70 -4.66 -18.14
C SER A 227 0.07 -6.04 -18.08
N SER A 228 -1.24 -6.12 -17.84
CA SER A 228 -1.97 -7.38 -17.94
C SER A 228 -2.68 -7.44 -19.28
N THR A 229 -2.49 -8.53 -20.01
CA THR A 229 -3.26 -8.85 -21.22
C THR A 229 -3.86 -10.24 -21.12
N THR A 230 -4.94 -10.46 -21.85
CA THR A 230 -5.64 -11.73 -21.89
C THR A 230 -5.36 -12.40 -23.22
N VAL A 231 -5.04 -13.68 -23.18
CA VAL A 231 -4.74 -14.50 -24.36
C VAL A 231 -5.66 -15.70 -24.36
N THR A 232 -6.22 -16.01 -25.53
CA THR A 232 -6.97 -17.25 -25.71
C THR A 232 -5.99 -18.42 -25.84
N ILE A 233 -6.23 -19.50 -25.12
CA ILE A 233 -5.44 -20.72 -25.21
C ILE A 233 -5.81 -21.44 -26.51
N PRO A 234 -4.86 -21.72 -27.41
CA PRO A 234 -5.16 -22.48 -28.63
C PRO A 234 -5.75 -23.83 -28.32
N LYS A 235 -6.59 -24.34 -29.25
CA LYS A 235 -7.17 -25.70 -29.13
C LYS A 235 -6.11 -26.76 -29.44
N ASP A 236 -6.25 -27.91 -28.82
CA ASP A 236 -5.42 -29.10 -29.12
C ASP A 236 -3.92 -28.97 -28.84
N ILE A 237 -3.55 -28.13 -27.82
CA ILE A 237 -2.17 -27.98 -27.36
C ILE A 237 -1.95 -28.61 -25.99
N ASN A 238 -0.69 -29.00 -25.73
CA ASN A 238 -0.26 -29.31 -24.38
C ASN A 238 -0.09 -28.02 -23.58
N ILE A 239 -1.02 -27.76 -22.67
CA ILE A 239 -1.06 -26.53 -21.86
C ILE A 239 0.25 -26.33 -21.05
N GLN A 240 0.90 -27.40 -20.59
CA GLN A 240 2.13 -27.29 -19.81
C GLN A 240 3.30 -26.83 -20.67
N ASP A 241 3.44 -27.39 -21.86
CA ASP A 241 4.51 -27.01 -22.79
C ASP A 241 4.30 -25.61 -23.35
N TRP A 242 3.05 -25.28 -23.71
CA TRP A 242 2.66 -23.94 -24.12
C TRP A 242 2.94 -22.89 -23.02
N SER A 243 2.57 -23.18 -21.78
CA SER A 243 2.83 -22.27 -20.65
C SER A 243 4.32 -22.06 -20.45
N ARG A 244 5.13 -23.10 -20.65
CA ARG A 244 6.59 -23.01 -20.52
C ARG A 244 7.19 -22.13 -21.63
N GLN A 245 6.69 -22.29 -22.86
CA GLN A 245 7.11 -21.46 -23.99
C GLN A 245 6.73 -19.99 -23.78
N MET A 246 5.48 -19.72 -23.37
CA MET A 246 5.01 -18.35 -23.06
C MET A 246 5.84 -17.67 -21.96
N LEU A 247 6.18 -18.40 -20.89
CA LEU A 247 7.01 -17.89 -19.80
C LEU A 247 8.49 -17.71 -20.18
N ALA A 248 8.95 -18.37 -21.25
CA ALA A 248 10.32 -18.23 -21.73
C ALA A 248 10.53 -16.97 -22.59
N VAL A 249 9.44 -16.35 -23.08
CA VAL A 249 9.53 -15.13 -23.89
C VAL A 249 9.98 -13.96 -23.04
N GLU A 250 10.99 -13.23 -23.52
CA GLU A 250 11.51 -12.05 -22.84
C GLU A 250 10.41 -10.98 -22.65
N GLY A 251 10.28 -10.48 -21.42
CA GLY A 251 9.24 -9.53 -21.03
C GLY A 251 7.97 -10.15 -20.47
N VAL A 252 7.84 -11.49 -20.41
CA VAL A 252 6.76 -12.17 -19.71
C VAL A 252 7.18 -12.43 -18.26
N ASP A 253 6.47 -11.82 -17.31
CA ASP A 253 6.76 -11.94 -15.87
C ASP A 253 5.91 -13.06 -15.21
N GLU A 254 4.65 -13.15 -15.58
CA GLU A 254 3.72 -14.11 -14.98
C GLU A 254 2.66 -14.56 -15.98
N LEU A 255 2.34 -15.85 -15.95
CA LEU A 255 1.27 -16.46 -16.73
C LEU A 255 0.31 -17.20 -15.80
N VAL A 256 -0.97 -16.87 -15.87
CA VAL A 256 -2.03 -17.56 -15.16
C VAL A 256 -2.98 -18.19 -16.16
N VAL A 257 -3.00 -19.52 -16.17
CA VAL A 257 -3.78 -20.32 -17.12
C VAL A 257 -5.13 -20.68 -16.53
N MET A 258 -6.22 -20.35 -17.23
CA MET A 258 -7.59 -20.76 -16.92
C MET A 258 -8.08 -21.76 -17.97
N ALA A 259 -7.66 -23.02 -17.85
CA ALA A 259 -7.87 -24.04 -18.85
C ALA A 259 -9.37 -24.30 -19.18
N LYS A 260 -10.27 -24.19 -18.21
CA LYS A 260 -11.72 -24.36 -18.40
C LYS A 260 -12.35 -23.27 -19.26
N GLU A 261 -11.79 -22.05 -19.17
CA GLU A 261 -12.28 -20.88 -19.90
C GLU A 261 -11.52 -20.68 -21.23
N GLN A 262 -10.51 -21.54 -21.47
CA GLN A 262 -9.57 -21.41 -22.59
C GLN A 262 -8.91 -20.02 -22.69
N VAL A 263 -8.62 -19.43 -21.53
CA VAL A 263 -8.02 -18.09 -21.42
C VAL A 263 -6.79 -18.14 -20.50
N ALA A 264 -5.79 -17.36 -20.85
CA ALA A 264 -4.63 -17.12 -19.97
C ALA A 264 -4.43 -15.63 -19.77
N TYR A 265 -4.05 -15.25 -18.56
CA TYR A 265 -3.67 -13.88 -18.21
C TYR A 265 -2.16 -13.79 -18.17
N LEU A 266 -1.60 -12.90 -18.99
CA LEU A 266 -0.18 -12.59 -18.99
C LEU A 266 0.07 -11.27 -18.28
N LYS A 267 1.13 -11.25 -17.48
CA LYS A 267 1.76 -10.00 -17.03
C LYS A 267 3.03 -9.76 -17.82
N LEU A 268 3.11 -8.60 -18.43
CA LEU A 268 4.16 -8.23 -19.37
C LEU A 268 4.88 -6.97 -18.91
N ASP A 269 6.20 -7.00 -18.88
CA ASP A 269 7.00 -5.79 -18.77
C ASP A 269 7.24 -5.18 -20.18
N LYS A 270 6.42 -4.17 -20.50
CA LYS A 270 6.51 -3.48 -21.80
C LYS A 270 7.89 -2.86 -22.08
N THR A 271 8.72 -2.69 -21.08
CA THR A 271 10.07 -2.12 -21.26
C THR A 271 11.08 -3.16 -21.71
N GLN A 272 10.80 -4.43 -21.49
CA GLN A 272 11.64 -5.57 -21.89
C GLN A 272 11.12 -6.26 -23.15
N LEU A 273 9.89 -5.94 -23.59
CA LEU A 273 9.31 -6.51 -24.81
C LEU A 273 9.96 -5.91 -26.04
N THR A 274 10.71 -6.75 -26.76
CA THR A 274 11.24 -6.46 -28.09
C THR A 274 10.17 -6.75 -29.17
N ASP A 275 10.38 -6.26 -30.39
CA ASP A 275 9.47 -6.56 -31.50
C ASP A 275 9.45 -8.08 -31.83
N SER A 276 10.60 -8.75 -31.66
CA SER A 276 10.69 -10.20 -31.78
C SER A 276 9.86 -10.91 -30.70
N SER A 277 9.94 -10.48 -29.45
CA SER A 277 9.13 -11.05 -28.35
C SER A 277 7.63 -10.87 -28.57
N ARG A 278 7.22 -9.73 -29.15
CA ARG A 278 5.80 -9.48 -29.50
C ARG A 278 5.30 -10.42 -30.61
N GLN A 279 6.14 -10.64 -31.63
CA GLN A 279 5.81 -11.59 -32.72
C GLN A 279 5.73 -13.01 -32.18
N GLU A 280 6.66 -13.43 -31.35
CA GLU A 280 6.67 -14.75 -30.74
C GLU A 280 5.43 -14.98 -29.85
N LEU A 281 5.07 -14.01 -29.01
CA LEU A 281 3.86 -14.05 -28.19
C LEU A 281 2.60 -14.16 -29.07
N SER A 282 2.51 -13.36 -30.13
CA SER A 282 1.37 -13.41 -31.06
C SER A 282 1.28 -14.76 -31.79
N HIS A 283 2.41 -15.34 -32.14
CA HIS A 283 2.47 -16.67 -32.76
C HIS A 283 2.02 -17.75 -31.78
N LEU A 284 2.53 -17.74 -30.54
CA LEU A 284 2.13 -18.69 -29.50
C LEU A 284 0.66 -18.54 -29.08
N ALA A 285 0.14 -17.33 -29.12
CA ALA A 285 -1.27 -17.04 -28.82
C ALA A 285 -2.20 -17.33 -29.99
N GLN A 286 -1.68 -17.54 -31.20
CA GLN A 286 -2.43 -17.67 -32.46
C GLN A 286 -3.43 -16.52 -32.68
N SER A 287 -3.13 -15.34 -32.14
CA SER A 287 -3.97 -14.14 -32.24
C SER A 287 -3.08 -12.88 -32.11
N PRO A 288 -3.43 -11.80 -32.81
CA PRO A 288 -2.74 -10.53 -32.58
C PRO A 288 -2.95 -10.07 -31.14
N LEU A 289 -1.87 -9.70 -30.48
CA LEU A 289 -1.91 -9.18 -29.13
C LEU A 289 -1.84 -7.67 -29.18
N ASP A 290 -2.84 -6.98 -28.65
CA ASP A 290 -2.81 -5.54 -28.39
C ASP A 290 -1.91 -5.25 -27.16
N ILE A 291 -0.58 -5.15 -27.40
CA ILE A 291 0.41 -5.01 -26.34
C ILE A 291 1.15 -3.65 -26.45
#